data_8c9c3d521c41daa5f54c0e6be42c0dcb
#
_entry.id   8c9c3d521c41daa5f54c0e6be42c0dcb
#
_cell.length_a   1.000
_cell.length_b   1.000
_cell.length_c   1.000
_cell.angle_alpha   90.00
_cell.angle_beta   90.00
_cell.angle_gamma   90.00
#
_symmetry.space_group_name_H-M   'P 1'
#
loop_
_entity.id
_entity.type
_entity.pdbx_description
1 polymer ?
#
loop_
_entity_poly.entity_id
_entity_poly.type
_entity_poly.pdbx_seq_one_letter_code
_entity_poly.pdbx_strand_id
1 'polypeptide(L)'
;RDWSVTGVQTCALPILQRESLVEKISDAKLPTMDAGEFRIFGFKSVIDGAEHVALVKGSLENLSVTEGKAPLVRVHSECVTGDAFGSARCDCGPQLQAALKMIDREGSGALIYMRSQEGRGIGLLNKIKAYALQDTGMDTVEANTHLGFKADLRHYGIGAQILKQLGIRRLRLLTNNPKKVVGLDGYDLEITERVAIEVEANPANQAYLAAKRDKLGHLLEQPLNGLH
;
A
#
# COMPACT_ATOMS: atom_id res chain seq x y z
N ARG A 1 39.22 4.70 7.90
CA ARG A 1 38.42 5.82 7.33
C ARG A 1 36.98 5.33 7.28
N ASP A 2 36.18 5.79 8.24
CA ASP A 2 34.76 5.47 8.32
C ASP A 2 34.01 6.17 7.17
N TRP A 3 33.51 5.37 6.26
CA TRP A 3 32.52 5.83 5.28
C TRP A 3 31.16 5.82 5.96
N SER A 4 30.74 6.96 6.47
CA SER A 4 29.41 7.09 7.08
C SER A 4 28.32 6.95 6.00
N VAL A 5 27.40 6.02 6.21
CA VAL A 5 26.27 5.63 5.35
C VAL A 5 25.27 6.82 5.14
N THR A 6 25.43 7.92 5.85
CA THR A 6 24.59 9.12 5.78
C THR A 6 24.70 9.91 4.46
N GLY A 7 25.80 9.78 3.70
CA GLY A 7 25.98 10.53 2.44
C GLY A 7 25.21 9.96 1.25
N VAL A 8 24.90 8.67 1.22
CA VAL A 8 24.23 8.02 0.10
C VAL A 8 22.70 8.28 0.12
N GLN A 9 22.11 8.36 1.29
CA GLN A 9 20.66 8.67 1.42
C GLN A 9 20.32 10.10 1.01
N THR A 10 21.20 11.06 1.26
CA THR A 10 20.99 12.48 0.90
C THR A 10 21.15 12.77 -0.60
N CYS A 11 21.90 11.95 -1.35
CA CYS A 11 22.04 12.09 -2.80
C CYS A 11 20.97 11.32 -3.60
N ALA A 12 20.44 10.21 -3.09
CA ALA A 12 19.46 9.39 -3.79
C ALA A 12 18.06 10.03 -3.84
N LEU A 13 17.61 10.66 -2.76
CA LEU A 13 16.31 11.32 -2.69
C LEU A 13 16.08 12.41 -3.77
N PRO A 14 17.00 13.34 -4.03
CA PRO A 14 16.84 14.35 -5.08
C PRO A 14 16.79 13.75 -6.50
N ILE A 15 17.49 12.66 -6.76
CA ILE A 15 17.47 11.97 -8.06
C ILE A 15 16.11 11.26 -8.24
N LEU A 16 15.65 10.54 -7.23
CA LEU A 16 14.33 9.87 -7.22
C LEU A 16 13.16 10.85 -7.36
N GLN A 17 13.35 12.11 -6.99
CA GLN A 17 12.33 13.16 -7.15
C GLN A 17 12.32 13.80 -8.55
N ARG A 18 13.46 13.80 -9.26
CA ARG A 18 13.63 14.48 -10.56
C ARG A 18 13.43 13.54 -11.76
N GLU A 19 13.76 12.27 -11.63
CA GLU A 19 13.64 11.30 -12.72
C GLU A 19 12.35 10.49 -12.60
N SER A 20 11.68 10.23 -13.73
CA SER A 20 10.54 9.33 -13.76
C SER A 20 11.06 7.88 -13.75
N LEU A 21 10.90 7.20 -12.61
CA LEU A 21 11.33 5.82 -12.42
C LEU A 21 10.23 4.81 -12.78
N VAL A 22 9.12 5.29 -13.33
CA VAL A 22 8.01 4.45 -13.81
C VAL A 22 7.60 4.90 -15.20
N GLU A 23 7.24 3.94 -16.03
CA GLU A 23 6.72 4.13 -17.37
C GLU A 23 5.28 3.63 -17.42
N LYS A 24 4.37 4.47 -17.92
CA LYS A 24 3.00 4.05 -18.22
C LYS A 24 3.01 3.28 -19.54
N ILE A 25 2.58 2.04 -19.52
CA ILE A 25 2.63 1.13 -20.69
C ILE A 25 1.31 1.16 -21.46
N SER A 26 0.17 1.00 -20.75
CA SER A 26 -1.15 0.91 -21.39
C SER A 26 -2.24 1.18 -20.40
N ASP A 27 -3.48 1.32 -20.89
CA ASP A 27 -4.66 1.40 -20.06
C ASP A 27 -5.90 0.82 -20.76
N ALA A 28 -6.88 0.39 -19.96
CA ALA A 28 -8.13 -0.20 -20.45
C ALA A 28 -9.27 0.04 -19.45
N LYS A 29 -10.51 -0.22 -19.89
CA LYS A 29 -11.66 -0.31 -18.99
C LYS A 29 -11.59 -1.60 -18.19
N LEU A 30 -11.96 -1.52 -16.92
CA LEU A 30 -12.05 -2.65 -16.01
C LEU A 30 -13.37 -2.61 -15.24
N PRO A 31 -14.41 -3.31 -15.71
CA PRO A 31 -15.60 -3.54 -14.90
C PRO A 31 -15.22 -4.48 -13.74
N THR A 32 -15.65 -4.14 -12.53
CA THR A 32 -15.45 -4.95 -11.33
C THR A 32 -16.78 -5.52 -10.83
N MET A 33 -16.74 -6.64 -10.13
CA MET A 33 -17.96 -7.32 -9.65
C MET A 33 -18.70 -6.48 -8.59
N ASP A 34 -17.95 -5.80 -7.70
CA ASP A 34 -18.53 -5.23 -6.48
C ASP A 34 -18.37 -3.70 -6.35
N ALA A 35 -17.62 -3.05 -7.26
CA ALA A 35 -17.27 -1.63 -7.15
C ALA A 35 -17.38 -0.86 -8.48
N GLY A 36 -18.24 -1.33 -9.41
CA GLY A 36 -18.49 -0.66 -10.67
C GLY A 36 -17.31 -0.68 -11.65
N GLU A 37 -17.33 0.24 -12.63
CA GLU A 37 -16.29 0.33 -13.68
C GLU A 37 -15.16 1.26 -13.24
N PHE A 38 -13.91 0.78 -13.38
CA PHE A 38 -12.68 1.54 -13.26
C PHE A 38 -11.96 1.61 -14.61
N ARG A 39 -10.97 2.47 -14.71
CA ARG A 39 -9.95 2.40 -15.75
C ARG A 39 -8.66 1.86 -15.12
N ILE A 40 -8.13 0.76 -15.65
CA ILE A 40 -6.88 0.18 -15.19
C ILE A 40 -5.72 0.71 -16.04
N PHE A 41 -4.63 1.11 -15.38
CA PHE A 41 -3.39 1.57 -15.98
C PHE A 41 -2.26 0.63 -15.58
N GLY A 42 -1.47 0.18 -16.55
CA GLY A 42 -0.26 -0.61 -16.34
C GLY A 42 0.97 0.29 -16.30
N PHE A 43 1.83 0.05 -15.30
CA PHE A 43 3.10 0.75 -15.12
C PHE A 43 4.24 -0.25 -14.96
N LYS A 44 5.42 0.12 -15.47
CA LYS A 44 6.65 -0.63 -15.30
C LYS A 44 7.69 0.23 -14.59
N SER A 45 8.30 -0.32 -13.55
CA SER A 45 9.46 0.30 -12.90
C SER A 45 10.70 0.14 -13.76
N VAL A 46 11.42 1.22 -14.01
CA VAL A 46 12.67 1.20 -14.78
C VAL A 46 13.86 0.72 -13.96
N ILE A 47 13.71 0.66 -12.62
CA ILE A 47 14.78 0.25 -11.71
C ILE A 47 14.93 -1.27 -11.68
N ASP A 48 13.83 -1.98 -11.52
CA ASP A 48 13.80 -3.43 -11.26
C ASP A 48 12.90 -4.20 -12.24
N GLY A 49 12.26 -3.49 -13.18
CA GLY A 49 11.33 -4.07 -14.14
C GLY A 49 10.00 -4.52 -13.54
N ALA A 50 9.74 -4.24 -12.26
CA ALA A 50 8.50 -4.62 -11.61
C ALA A 50 7.29 -3.95 -12.26
N GLU A 51 6.21 -4.70 -12.41
CA GLU A 51 4.96 -4.23 -12.97
C GLU A 51 3.99 -3.84 -11.86
N HIS A 52 3.36 -2.68 -11.99
CA HIS A 52 2.38 -2.17 -11.05
C HIS A 52 1.11 -1.77 -11.81
N VAL A 53 0.00 -1.67 -11.10
CA VAL A 53 -1.24 -1.21 -11.72
C VAL A 53 -1.90 -0.11 -10.88
N ALA A 54 -2.63 0.77 -11.56
CA ALA A 54 -3.52 1.73 -10.91
C ALA A 54 -4.94 1.53 -11.44
N LEU A 55 -5.90 1.45 -10.53
CA LEU A 55 -7.32 1.48 -10.84
C LEU A 55 -7.84 2.88 -10.56
N VAL A 56 -8.36 3.55 -11.59
CA VAL A 56 -8.81 4.94 -11.53
C VAL A 56 -10.32 5.00 -11.72
N LYS A 57 -10.98 5.75 -10.84
CA LYS A 57 -12.39 6.14 -10.94
C LYS A 57 -12.50 7.61 -11.30
N GLY A 58 -13.37 7.93 -12.25
CA GLY A 58 -13.48 9.27 -12.80
C GLY A 58 -12.46 9.57 -13.91
N SER A 59 -12.40 10.82 -14.36
CA SER A 59 -11.43 11.27 -15.37
C SER A 59 -10.10 11.70 -14.72
N LEU A 60 -9.01 11.68 -15.49
CA LEU A 60 -7.71 12.13 -14.97
C LEU A 60 -7.74 13.65 -14.65
N GLU A 61 -8.54 14.44 -15.38
CA GLU A 61 -8.75 15.86 -15.10
C GLU A 61 -9.37 16.07 -13.70
N ASN A 62 -10.33 15.21 -13.33
CA ASN A 62 -10.98 15.24 -12.01
C ASN A 62 -10.05 14.80 -10.88
N LEU A 63 -8.99 14.06 -11.18
CA LEU A 63 -7.96 13.67 -10.21
C LEU A 63 -6.89 14.74 -10.00
N SER A 64 -6.70 15.63 -10.99
CA SER A 64 -5.67 16.66 -10.98
C SER A 64 -6.14 17.99 -10.35
N VAL A 65 -7.04 17.92 -9.37
CA VAL A 65 -7.63 19.10 -8.73
C VAL A 65 -6.60 19.86 -7.87
N THR A 66 -6.56 21.16 -8.04
CA THR A 66 -5.75 22.07 -7.21
C THR A 66 -6.55 22.66 -6.06
N GLU A 67 -7.87 22.74 -6.20
CA GLU A 67 -8.80 23.28 -5.21
C GLU A 67 -9.97 22.31 -4.97
N GLY A 68 -10.70 22.51 -3.88
CA GLY A 68 -11.83 21.67 -3.51
C GLY A 68 -11.43 20.33 -2.89
N LYS A 69 -12.32 19.34 -3.01
CA LYS A 69 -12.15 18.01 -2.39
C LYS A 69 -11.15 17.18 -3.19
N ALA A 70 -10.02 16.86 -2.57
CA ALA A 70 -8.99 16.03 -3.18
C ALA A 70 -9.50 14.59 -3.41
N PRO A 71 -9.03 13.88 -4.47
CA PRO A 71 -9.42 12.51 -4.76
C PRO A 71 -9.03 11.55 -3.64
N LEU A 72 -9.82 10.49 -3.48
CA LEU A 72 -9.56 9.43 -2.53
C LEU A 72 -8.55 8.44 -3.11
N VAL A 73 -7.45 8.20 -2.40
CA VAL A 73 -6.34 7.37 -2.90
C VAL A 73 -6.00 6.25 -1.93
N ARG A 74 -5.82 5.05 -2.45
CA ARG A 74 -5.24 3.91 -1.73
C ARG A 74 -3.95 3.46 -2.41
N VAL A 75 -2.87 3.36 -1.65
CA VAL A 75 -1.68 2.62 -2.06
C VAL A 75 -1.72 1.26 -1.37
N HIS A 76 -2.02 0.22 -2.14
CA HIS A 76 -2.17 -1.16 -1.67
C HIS A 76 -0.92 -1.97 -2.03
N SER A 77 -0.31 -2.61 -1.04
CA SER A 77 0.79 -3.55 -1.27
C SER A 77 0.23 -4.94 -1.52
N GLU A 78 0.67 -5.59 -2.58
CA GLU A 78 0.28 -6.96 -2.96
C GLU A 78 0.32 -7.93 -1.78
N CYS A 79 -0.71 -8.73 -1.68
CA CYS A 79 -0.83 -9.82 -0.73
C CYS A 79 -1.58 -10.97 -1.39
N VAL A 80 -0.88 -11.82 -2.14
CA VAL A 80 -1.50 -12.90 -2.94
C VAL A 80 -2.44 -13.76 -2.10
N THR A 81 -2.03 -14.11 -0.88
CA THR A 81 -2.86 -14.95 -0.01
C THR A 81 -4.14 -14.26 0.44
N GLY A 82 -4.10 -12.96 0.73
CA GLY A 82 -5.29 -12.19 1.14
C GLY A 82 -6.12 -11.73 -0.05
N ASP A 83 -5.47 -11.18 -1.08
CA ASP A 83 -6.14 -10.52 -2.19
C ASP A 83 -6.75 -11.52 -3.19
N ALA A 84 -6.05 -12.65 -3.48
CA ALA A 84 -6.48 -13.63 -4.47
C ALA A 84 -7.11 -14.89 -3.84
N PHE A 85 -6.58 -15.36 -2.69
CA PHE A 85 -7.03 -16.61 -2.07
C PHE A 85 -7.99 -16.39 -0.89
N GLY A 86 -8.28 -15.15 -0.51
CA GLY A 86 -9.20 -14.83 0.57
C GLY A 86 -8.74 -15.33 1.94
N SER A 87 -7.41 -15.32 2.20
CA SER A 87 -6.86 -15.77 3.48
C SER A 87 -7.43 -14.98 4.66
N ALA A 88 -7.96 -15.69 5.65
CA ALA A 88 -8.44 -15.10 6.90
C ALA A 88 -7.32 -14.68 7.86
N ARG A 89 -6.03 -15.01 7.58
CA ARG A 89 -4.89 -14.64 8.43
C ARG A 89 -4.55 -13.16 8.42
N CYS A 90 -5.06 -12.38 7.46
CA CYS A 90 -4.82 -10.95 7.34
C CYS A 90 -6.09 -10.21 6.92
N ASP A 91 -6.02 -8.89 6.92
CA ASP A 91 -7.08 -7.99 6.50
C ASP A 91 -6.90 -7.44 5.07
N CYS A 92 -5.91 -7.92 4.30
CA CYS A 92 -5.51 -7.32 3.02
C CYS A 92 -6.64 -7.40 1.97
N GLY A 93 -7.19 -8.57 1.70
CA GLY A 93 -8.29 -8.75 0.74
C GLY A 93 -9.52 -7.91 1.09
N PRO A 94 -10.07 -8.02 2.32
CA PRO A 94 -11.17 -7.14 2.76
C PRO A 94 -10.84 -5.63 2.65
N GLN A 95 -9.62 -5.20 2.97
CA GLN A 95 -9.21 -3.80 2.78
C GLN A 95 -9.14 -3.39 1.31
N LEU A 96 -8.68 -4.28 0.41
CA LEU A 96 -8.67 -4.03 -1.03
C LEU A 96 -10.10 -3.76 -1.53
N GLN A 97 -11.03 -4.65 -1.19
CA GLN A 97 -12.43 -4.53 -1.59
C GLN A 97 -13.10 -3.29 -0.97
N ALA A 98 -12.85 -3.01 0.31
CA ALA A 98 -13.36 -1.81 0.96
C ALA A 98 -12.86 -0.53 0.28
N ALA A 99 -11.57 -0.47 -0.07
CA ALA A 99 -10.98 0.68 -0.76
C ALA A 99 -11.64 0.92 -2.13
N LEU A 100 -11.83 -0.14 -2.93
CA LEU A 100 -12.49 -0.02 -4.23
C LEU A 100 -13.93 0.50 -4.08
N LYS A 101 -14.70 -0.05 -3.14
CA LYS A 101 -16.08 0.41 -2.85
C LYS A 101 -16.12 1.86 -2.36
N MET A 102 -15.17 2.29 -1.54
CA MET A 102 -15.09 3.67 -1.06
C MET A 102 -14.77 4.63 -2.21
N ILE A 103 -13.81 4.29 -3.06
CA ILE A 103 -13.42 5.09 -4.23
C ILE A 103 -14.59 5.16 -5.25
N ASP A 104 -15.29 4.05 -5.46
CA ASP A 104 -16.46 4.02 -6.35
C ASP A 104 -17.57 4.95 -5.86
N ARG A 105 -17.89 4.91 -4.57
CA ARG A 105 -18.90 5.81 -3.95
C ARG A 105 -18.52 7.29 -4.03
N GLU A 106 -17.23 7.60 -3.94
CA GLU A 106 -16.72 8.97 -4.13
C GLU A 106 -16.86 9.45 -5.59
N GLY A 107 -16.91 8.53 -6.55
CA GLY A 107 -16.94 8.82 -7.97
C GLY A 107 -15.62 9.36 -8.54
N SER A 108 -14.61 9.61 -7.70
CA SER A 108 -13.28 10.11 -8.09
C SER A 108 -12.21 9.61 -7.14
N GLY A 109 -11.18 8.95 -7.67
CA GLY A 109 -10.07 8.46 -6.87
C GLY A 109 -9.23 7.40 -7.58
N ALA A 110 -8.21 6.89 -6.88
CA ALA A 110 -7.29 5.91 -7.43
C ALA A 110 -6.88 4.86 -6.38
N LEU A 111 -6.76 3.61 -6.81
CA LEU A 111 -6.11 2.56 -6.07
C LEU A 111 -4.83 2.15 -6.81
N ILE A 112 -3.68 2.36 -6.18
CA ILE A 112 -2.37 1.92 -6.70
C ILE A 112 -2.07 0.56 -6.10
N TYR A 113 -2.01 -0.48 -6.93
CA TYR A 113 -1.68 -1.84 -6.53
C TYR A 113 -0.20 -2.09 -6.77
N MET A 114 0.55 -2.11 -5.67
CA MET A 114 2.00 -2.27 -5.69
C MET A 114 2.37 -3.74 -5.66
N ARG A 115 2.76 -4.30 -6.81
CA ARG A 115 3.29 -5.65 -6.92
C ARG A 115 4.72 -5.74 -6.37
N SER A 116 5.22 -6.94 -6.18
CA SER A 116 6.55 -7.20 -5.60
C SER A 116 6.74 -6.67 -4.16
N GLN A 117 5.63 -6.48 -3.42
CA GLN A 117 5.63 -6.04 -2.01
C GLN A 117 5.06 -7.10 -1.05
N GLU A 118 4.97 -8.34 -1.50
CA GLU A 118 4.45 -9.47 -0.72
C GLU A 118 5.19 -9.64 0.61
N GLY A 119 4.44 -9.90 1.69
CA GLY A 119 5.01 -10.11 3.02
C GLY A 119 5.81 -8.92 3.55
N ARG A 120 5.52 -7.67 3.09
CA ARG A 120 6.27 -6.44 3.37
C ARG A 120 7.64 -6.41 2.69
N GLY A 121 7.72 -7.02 1.51
CA GLY A 121 8.92 -7.04 0.68
C GLY A 121 9.81 -8.27 0.85
N ILE A 122 9.39 -9.27 1.68
CA ILE A 122 10.15 -10.52 1.84
C ILE A 122 9.85 -11.57 0.75
N GLY A 123 8.80 -11.34 -0.04
CA GLY A 123 8.34 -12.23 -1.08
C GLY A 123 7.44 -13.37 -0.58
N LEU A 124 6.71 -14.01 -1.52
CA LEU A 124 5.68 -15.01 -1.22
C LEU A 124 6.24 -16.24 -0.50
N LEU A 125 7.38 -16.78 -0.96
CA LEU A 125 7.93 -18.00 -0.37
C LEU A 125 8.39 -17.78 1.08
N ASN A 126 9.03 -16.65 1.37
CA ASN A 126 9.43 -16.33 2.75
C ASN A 126 8.22 -15.98 3.63
N LYS A 127 7.17 -15.41 3.07
CA LYS A 127 5.90 -15.23 3.79
C LYS A 127 5.30 -16.58 4.20
N ILE A 128 5.34 -17.60 3.33
CA ILE A 128 4.86 -18.96 3.68
C ILE A 128 5.72 -19.56 4.80
N LYS A 129 7.05 -19.37 4.78
CA LYS A 129 7.91 -19.76 5.89
C LYS A 129 7.57 -19.03 7.19
N ALA A 130 7.28 -17.71 7.10
CA ALA A 130 6.82 -16.94 8.26
C ALA A 130 5.49 -17.46 8.81
N TYR A 131 4.57 -17.90 7.94
CA TYR A 131 3.31 -18.55 8.38
C TYR A 131 3.57 -19.84 9.16
N ALA A 132 4.51 -20.69 8.70
CA ALA A 132 4.88 -21.90 9.43
C ALA A 132 5.44 -21.59 10.83
N LEU A 133 6.24 -20.53 10.97
CA LEU A 133 6.72 -20.06 12.28
C LEU A 133 5.59 -19.49 13.15
N GLN A 134 4.63 -18.79 12.55
CA GLN A 134 3.45 -18.32 13.28
C GLN A 134 2.57 -19.47 13.78
N ASP A 135 2.51 -20.59 13.07
CA ASP A 135 1.81 -21.79 13.53
C ASP A 135 2.46 -22.41 14.78
N THR A 136 3.73 -22.08 15.05
CA THR A 136 4.43 -22.47 16.31
C THR A 136 4.31 -21.42 17.42
N GLY A 137 3.55 -20.34 17.22
CA GLY A 137 3.25 -19.32 18.25
C GLY A 137 3.99 -17.99 18.10
N MET A 138 4.84 -17.81 17.08
CA MET A 138 5.47 -16.51 16.81
C MET A 138 4.45 -15.53 16.23
N ASP A 139 4.60 -14.23 16.53
CA ASP A 139 3.86 -13.22 15.78
C ASP A 139 4.54 -12.85 14.45
N THR A 140 3.87 -12.00 13.66
CA THR A 140 4.36 -11.62 12.31
C THR A 140 5.73 -10.93 12.35
N VAL A 141 6.01 -10.11 13.36
CA VAL A 141 7.28 -9.38 13.47
C VAL A 141 8.40 -10.34 13.89
N GLU A 142 8.13 -11.18 14.89
CA GLU A 142 9.05 -12.19 15.39
C GLU A 142 9.42 -13.19 14.29
N ALA A 143 8.44 -13.71 13.54
CA ALA A 143 8.68 -14.63 12.44
C ALA A 143 9.57 -14.00 11.34
N ASN A 144 9.34 -12.74 10.97
CA ASN A 144 10.16 -12.04 9.99
C ASN A 144 11.59 -11.83 10.51
N THR A 145 11.75 -11.43 11.77
CA THR A 145 13.07 -11.24 12.39
C THR A 145 13.83 -12.56 12.50
N HIS A 146 13.13 -13.66 12.85
CA HIS A 146 13.72 -15.00 12.90
C HIS A 146 14.27 -15.45 11.54
N LEU A 147 13.60 -15.06 10.45
CA LEU A 147 14.05 -15.31 9.07
C LEU A 147 15.13 -14.32 8.58
N GLY A 148 15.61 -13.40 9.44
CA GLY A 148 16.66 -12.43 9.13
C GLY A 148 16.17 -11.18 8.38
N PHE A 149 14.87 -10.93 8.31
CA PHE A 149 14.32 -9.76 7.64
C PHE A 149 14.00 -8.62 8.62
N LYS A 150 14.11 -7.37 8.14
CA LYS A 150 13.57 -6.22 8.85
C LYS A 150 12.04 -6.28 8.88
N ALA A 151 11.42 -5.61 9.84
CA ALA A 151 9.96 -5.61 10.02
C ALA A 151 9.18 -5.08 8.80
N ASP A 152 9.76 -4.17 8.02
CA ASP A 152 9.18 -3.64 6.78
C ASP A 152 10.30 -3.19 5.82
N LEU A 153 10.32 -3.77 4.61
CA LEU A 153 11.28 -3.48 3.54
C LEU A 153 10.66 -2.69 2.39
N ARG A 154 9.38 -2.29 2.49
CA ARG A 154 8.67 -1.64 1.40
C ARG A 154 9.15 -0.21 1.18
N HIS A 155 9.22 0.16 -0.10
CA HIS A 155 9.47 1.51 -0.55
C HIS A 155 8.23 2.07 -1.24
N TYR A 156 7.80 3.28 -0.85
CA TYR A 156 6.58 3.90 -1.39
C TYR A 156 6.84 4.88 -2.53
N GLY A 157 8.11 5.14 -2.88
CA GLY A 157 8.51 6.09 -3.90
C GLY A 157 7.95 5.80 -5.31
N ILE A 158 7.92 4.52 -5.70
CA ILE A 158 7.32 4.11 -6.98
C ILE A 158 5.81 4.42 -6.99
N GLY A 159 5.10 4.15 -5.89
CA GLY A 159 3.68 4.50 -5.76
C GLY A 159 3.43 6.00 -5.86
N ALA A 160 4.30 6.81 -5.26
CA ALA A 160 4.24 8.27 -5.38
C ALA A 160 4.45 8.73 -6.82
N GLN A 161 5.40 8.15 -7.56
CA GLN A 161 5.63 8.49 -8.96
C GLN A 161 4.47 8.06 -9.87
N ILE A 162 3.84 6.93 -9.62
CA ILE A 162 2.61 6.52 -10.34
C ILE A 162 1.51 7.57 -10.11
N LEU A 163 1.30 8.02 -8.88
CA LEU A 163 0.33 9.10 -8.58
C LEU A 163 0.65 10.37 -9.35
N LYS A 164 1.93 10.78 -9.40
CA LYS A 164 2.37 11.95 -10.16
C LYS A 164 2.12 11.81 -11.66
N GLN A 165 2.34 10.64 -12.25
CA GLN A 165 2.05 10.38 -13.68
C GLN A 165 0.55 10.38 -13.99
N LEU A 166 -0.30 10.02 -13.02
CA LEU A 166 -1.76 10.16 -13.12
C LEU A 166 -2.25 11.60 -12.92
N GLY A 167 -1.33 12.56 -12.68
CA GLY A 167 -1.67 13.96 -12.44
C GLY A 167 -2.11 14.26 -10.99
N ILE A 168 -2.09 13.28 -10.09
CA ILE A 168 -2.51 13.45 -8.70
C ILE A 168 -1.39 14.14 -7.92
N ARG A 169 -1.66 15.33 -7.41
CA ARG A 169 -0.73 16.11 -6.57
C ARG A 169 -1.28 16.31 -5.16
N ARG A 170 -2.58 16.44 -5.04
CA ARG A 170 -3.32 16.55 -3.77
C ARG A 170 -4.20 15.33 -3.62
N LEU A 171 -4.25 14.72 -2.43
CA LEU A 171 -5.00 13.49 -2.21
C LEU A 171 -5.47 13.33 -0.77
N ARG A 172 -6.55 12.60 -0.59
CA ARG A 172 -6.97 12.03 0.68
C ARG A 172 -6.53 10.57 0.73
N LEU A 173 -5.68 10.22 1.68
CA LEU A 173 -5.03 8.90 1.71
C LEU A 173 -5.78 7.91 2.60
N LEU A 174 -6.32 6.84 1.98
CA LEU A 174 -6.89 5.68 2.67
C LEU A 174 -5.79 4.85 3.33
N THR A 175 -5.56 5.07 4.62
CA THR A 175 -4.54 4.31 5.37
C THR A 175 -4.72 4.37 6.87
N ASN A 176 -4.40 3.27 7.56
CA ASN A 176 -4.21 3.23 9.02
C ASN A 176 -2.72 3.22 9.40
N ASN A 177 -1.81 3.23 8.41
CA ASN A 177 -0.37 3.21 8.64
C ASN A 177 0.24 4.62 8.49
N PRO A 178 0.65 5.28 9.58
CA PRO A 178 1.24 6.61 9.51
C PRO A 178 2.56 6.65 8.71
N LYS A 179 3.31 5.54 8.64
CA LYS A 179 4.53 5.48 7.83
C LYS A 179 4.27 5.63 6.33
N LYS A 180 3.06 5.30 5.85
CA LYS A 180 2.67 5.54 4.45
C LYS A 180 2.49 7.02 4.15
N VAL A 181 1.99 7.79 5.11
CA VAL A 181 1.85 9.25 4.99
C VAL A 181 3.22 9.87 4.81
N VAL A 182 4.15 9.61 5.73
CA VAL A 182 5.52 10.12 5.66
C VAL A 182 6.25 9.64 4.40
N GLY A 183 6.04 8.40 3.99
CA GLY A 183 6.69 7.82 2.80
C GLY A 183 6.23 8.42 1.46
N LEU A 184 5.09 9.09 1.41
CA LEU A 184 4.57 9.76 0.21
C LEU A 184 4.84 11.28 0.23
N ASP A 185 4.87 11.90 1.40
CA ASP A 185 5.00 13.35 1.60
C ASP A 185 6.31 13.92 0.98
N GLY A 186 7.39 13.13 0.96
CA GLY A 186 8.67 13.53 0.36
C GLY A 186 8.70 13.63 -1.18
N TYR A 187 7.57 13.38 -1.88
CA TYR A 187 7.50 13.30 -3.35
C TYR A 187 6.64 14.38 -4.00
N ASP A 188 6.54 15.58 -3.45
CA ASP A 188 5.67 16.67 -3.94
C ASP A 188 4.18 16.26 -4.03
N LEU A 189 3.73 15.45 -3.11
CA LEU A 189 2.35 15.07 -2.93
C LEU A 189 1.80 15.70 -1.66
N GLU A 190 0.71 16.45 -1.78
CA GLU A 190 0.00 17.01 -0.64
C GLU A 190 -1.06 16.03 -0.14
N ILE A 191 -0.85 15.46 1.05
CA ILE A 191 -1.86 14.63 1.71
C ILE A 191 -2.74 15.54 2.54
N THR A 192 -3.92 15.87 2.00
CA THR A 192 -4.87 16.79 2.63
C THR A 192 -5.61 16.16 3.81
N GLU A 193 -5.75 14.84 3.80
CA GLU A 193 -6.48 14.09 4.82
C GLU A 193 -6.01 12.62 4.86
N ARG A 194 -5.88 12.07 6.06
CA ARG A 194 -5.81 10.62 6.28
C ARG A 194 -7.23 10.09 6.51
N VAL A 195 -7.68 9.22 5.64
CA VAL A 195 -8.97 8.53 5.78
C VAL A 195 -8.73 7.12 6.32
N ALA A 196 -9.38 6.78 7.43
CA ALA A 196 -9.30 5.44 8.01
C ALA A 196 -9.91 4.39 7.08
N ILE A 197 -9.32 3.19 7.06
CA ILE A 197 -9.85 2.04 6.34
C ILE A 197 -9.75 0.82 7.26
N GLU A 198 -10.80 0.61 8.02
CA GLU A 198 -10.90 -0.52 8.93
C GLU A 198 -11.90 -1.53 8.39
N VAL A 199 -11.58 -2.79 8.58
CA VAL A 199 -12.44 -3.93 8.25
C VAL A 199 -12.57 -4.77 9.50
N GLU A 200 -13.70 -5.45 9.64
CA GLU A 200 -14.01 -6.25 10.81
C GLU A 200 -12.95 -7.33 11.04
N ALA A 201 -12.50 -7.44 12.28
CA ALA A 201 -11.57 -8.48 12.68
C ALA A 201 -12.28 -9.84 12.74
N ASN A 202 -11.54 -10.91 12.40
CA ASN A 202 -12.00 -12.28 12.55
C ASN A 202 -11.06 -13.05 13.50
N PRO A 203 -11.47 -14.20 14.05
CA PRO A 203 -10.65 -14.96 15.00
C PRO A 203 -9.25 -15.30 14.48
N ALA A 204 -9.09 -15.50 13.15
CA ALA A 204 -7.81 -15.89 12.57
C ALA A 204 -6.83 -14.71 12.36
N ASN A 205 -7.32 -13.45 12.31
CA ASN A 205 -6.47 -12.27 12.08
C ASN A 205 -6.29 -11.36 13.29
N GLN A 206 -6.90 -11.65 14.43
CA GLN A 206 -6.81 -10.83 15.63
C GLN A 206 -5.36 -10.61 16.09
N ALA A 207 -4.57 -11.69 16.19
CA ALA A 207 -3.16 -11.61 16.55
C ALA A 207 -2.34 -10.77 15.55
N TYR A 208 -2.63 -10.89 14.26
CA TYR A 208 -2.02 -10.09 13.21
C TYR A 208 -2.37 -8.60 13.32
N LEU A 209 -3.63 -8.26 13.61
CA LEU A 209 -4.06 -6.88 13.82
C LEU A 209 -3.49 -6.29 15.11
N ALA A 210 -3.39 -7.08 16.18
CA ALA A 210 -2.71 -6.68 17.41
C ALA A 210 -1.23 -6.35 17.14
N ALA A 211 -0.49 -7.21 16.43
CA ALA A 211 0.88 -6.93 16.04
C ALA A 211 1.01 -5.66 15.17
N LYS A 212 0.05 -5.39 14.28
CA LYS A 212 0.01 -4.14 13.51
C LYS A 212 -0.15 -2.92 14.40
N ARG A 213 -1.05 -2.96 15.38
CA ARG A 213 -1.31 -1.85 16.31
C ARG A 213 -0.10 -1.66 17.23
N ASP A 214 0.31 -2.71 17.94
CA ASP A 214 1.19 -2.61 19.10
C ASP A 214 2.68 -2.54 18.70
N LYS A 215 3.09 -3.29 17.64
CA LYS A 215 4.49 -3.36 17.21
C LYS A 215 4.82 -2.49 15.99
N LEU A 216 3.81 -2.11 15.18
CA LEU A 216 4.03 -1.39 13.92
C LEU A 216 3.40 0.00 13.89
N GLY A 217 2.67 0.40 14.95
CA GLY A 217 2.11 1.72 15.12
C GLY A 217 0.94 2.04 14.18
N HIS A 218 0.18 1.02 13.75
CA HIS A 218 -1.04 1.25 13.00
C HIS A 218 -2.14 1.85 13.88
N LEU A 219 -2.86 2.83 13.33
CA LEU A 219 -4.00 3.46 14.00
C LEU A 219 -5.24 2.61 13.72
N LEU A 220 -5.60 1.74 14.67
CA LEU A 220 -6.79 0.90 14.65
C LEU A 220 -7.67 1.27 15.84
N GLU A 221 -8.90 1.71 15.56
CA GLU A 221 -9.85 2.17 16.57
C GLU A 221 -10.81 1.07 17.01
N GLN A 222 -11.04 0.07 16.15
CA GLN A 222 -11.93 -1.05 16.47
C GLN A 222 -11.35 -1.90 17.60
N PRO A 223 -12.18 -2.30 18.59
CA PRO A 223 -11.76 -3.21 19.64
C PRO A 223 -11.39 -4.56 19.05
N LEU A 224 -10.18 -5.04 19.33
CA LEU A 224 -9.77 -6.40 19.01
C LEU A 224 -10.30 -7.31 20.11
N ASN A 225 -11.60 -7.66 20.04
CA ASN A 225 -12.26 -8.48 21.05
C ASN A 225 -11.70 -9.89 21.00
N GLY A 226 -11.11 -10.37 22.10
CA GLY A 226 -10.81 -11.80 22.27
C GLY A 226 -9.40 -12.19 22.70
N LEU A 227 -8.58 -11.27 23.25
CA LEU A 227 -7.37 -11.63 23.99
C LEU A 227 -7.66 -11.51 25.50
N HIS A 228 -8.21 -12.56 26.09
CA HIS A 228 -8.16 -12.85 27.51
C HIS A 228 -7.31 -14.09 27.73
#